data_d6caa17d73e2002bf093015d6b37755b
#
_entry.id   d6caa17d73e2002bf093015d6b37755b
#
_cell.length_a   1.000
_cell.length_b   1.000
_cell.length_c   1.000
_cell.angle_alpha   90.00
_cell.angle_beta   90.00
_cell.angle_gamma   90.00
#
_symmetry.space_group_name_H-M   'P 1'
#
loop_
_entity.id
_entity.type
_entity.pdbx_description
1 polymer ?
#
loop_
_entity_poly.entity_id
_entity_poly.type
_entity_poly.pdbx_seq_one_letter_code
_entity_poly.pdbx_strand_id
1 'polypeptide(L)'
;MKFVGRKKKAYASAGVDVDLGNTLKRNIQRLVRRTHGAEVLGKIGGFGGLFRAQFRDMREPVLVTSIDGVGTKLKIAFAMNKHDTVGADLVNHCVNDIAALGARPLFFLDYIGCEKLEARVFDQLLHGFSRACRSAGCALIGGETAQMPGMYRKGEYDLAGCIVGVVDRPKIIDGRKIKPGDTILGLPSNGLHTNGYSLARKILLEKMRLKVSSRLPRSTLTVGEELLRVHKNYQPLLAKVPAGTIKGLAHITGGGLTDNLLRVLPKNCDAVIETKRWRVPGIFQILQRNGNVAEPGESRAAPLTRRRQSRQEGTEGAGQSGRLIQSAAPSGVERIDPEEMYQVFNMGIGMVAMVSTRDAAKVMSILKAKQIGHIERGSGKTQLL
;
A
#
# COMPACT_ATOMS: atom_id res chain seq x y z
N MET A 1 -34.03 4.95 -44.99
CA MET A 1 -32.95 3.95 -44.76
C MET A 1 -33.11 3.38 -43.36
N LYS A 2 -33.59 2.13 -43.23
CA LYS A 2 -33.71 1.44 -41.94
C LYS A 2 -32.33 1.04 -41.50
N PHE A 3 -31.84 1.56 -40.37
CA PHE A 3 -30.63 1.05 -39.70
C PHE A 3 -30.91 -0.41 -39.30
N VAL A 4 -30.40 -1.35 -40.08
CA VAL A 4 -30.34 -2.76 -39.68
C VAL A 4 -29.33 -2.86 -38.54
N GLY A 5 -29.82 -2.96 -37.31
CA GLY A 5 -29.02 -3.17 -36.13
C GLY A 5 -28.17 -4.44 -36.32
N ARG A 6 -26.85 -4.28 -36.33
CA ARG A 6 -25.90 -5.41 -36.40
C ARG A 6 -26.20 -6.35 -35.24
N LYS A 7 -26.66 -7.59 -35.53
CA LYS A 7 -26.87 -8.64 -34.51
C LYS A 7 -25.61 -8.77 -33.66
N LYS A 8 -25.71 -8.62 -32.34
CA LYS A 8 -24.59 -8.90 -31.44
C LYS A 8 -24.15 -10.34 -31.63
N LYS A 9 -22.84 -10.58 -31.73
CA LYS A 9 -22.28 -11.94 -31.75
C LYS A 9 -22.66 -12.66 -30.46
N ALA A 10 -22.91 -13.97 -30.51
CA ALA A 10 -23.37 -14.79 -29.37
C ALA A 10 -22.48 -14.59 -28.11
N TYR A 11 -21.16 -14.54 -28.31
CA TYR A 11 -20.20 -14.36 -27.21
C TYR A 11 -20.28 -12.96 -26.56
N ALA A 12 -20.53 -11.91 -27.37
CA ALA A 12 -20.78 -10.56 -26.87
C ALA A 12 -22.13 -10.46 -26.12
N SER A 13 -23.11 -11.28 -26.49
CA SER A 13 -24.39 -11.39 -25.77
C SER A 13 -24.22 -12.07 -24.41
N ALA A 14 -23.25 -12.98 -24.29
CA ALA A 14 -22.85 -13.61 -23.03
C ALA A 14 -21.94 -12.74 -22.14
N GLY A 15 -21.68 -11.47 -22.54
CA GLY A 15 -20.90 -10.52 -21.74
C GLY A 15 -19.43 -10.39 -22.14
N VAL A 16 -18.94 -11.15 -23.14
CA VAL A 16 -17.53 -11.13 -23.57
C VAL A 16 -17.40 -10.51 -24.96
N ASP A 17 -16.95 -9.24 -25.01
CA ASP A 17 -16.77 -8.49 -26.25
C ASP A 17 -15.33 -8.55 -26.75
N VAL A 18 -15.04 -9.55 -27.60
CA VAL A 18 -13.72 -9.78 -28.20
C VAL A 18 -13.31 -8.65 -29.16
N ASP A 19 -14.26 -8.10 -29.92
CA ASP A 19 -13.98 -7.05 -30.91
C ASP A 19 -13.57 -5.74 -30.21
N LEU A 20 -14.25 -5.41 -29.10
CA LEU A 20 -13.86 -4.28 -28.24
C LEU A 20 -12.47 -4.51 -27.64
N GLY A 21 -12.23 -5.70 -27.07
CA GLY A 21 -10.90 -6.06 -26.51
C GLY A 21 -9.78 -5.90 -27.53
N ASN A 22 -9.95 -6.40 -28.75
CA ASN A 22 -8.97 -6.27 -29.82
C ASN A 22 -8.74 -4.81 -30.26
N THR A 23 -9.81 -4.00 -30.28
CA THR A 23 -9.69 -2.57 -30.61
C THR A 23 -8.91 -1.81 -29.54
N LEU A 24 -9.23 -2.05 -28.29
CA LEU A 24 -8.52 -1.44 -27.15
C LEU A 24 -7.05 -1.83 -27.13
N LYS A 25 -6.74 -3.12 -27.33
CA LYS A 25 -5.34 -3.60 -27.43
C LYS A 25 -4.55 -2.88 -28.51
N ARG A 26 -5.13 -2.57 -29.68
CA ARG A 26 -4.48 -1.78 -30.73
C ARG A 26 -4.22 -0.33 -30.31
N ASN A 27 -5.19 0.30 -29.68
CA ASN A 27 -5.08 1.69 -29.27
C ASN A 27 -3.99 1.94 -28.24
N ILE A 28 -3.75 0.97 -27.34
CA ILE A 28 -2.76 1.10 -26.26
C ILE A 28 -1.33 0.74 -26.70
N GLN A 29 -1.13 0.12 -27.87
CA GLN A 29 0.21 -0.29 -28.32
C GLN A 29 1.22 0.87 -28.31
N ARG A 30 0.79 2.08 -28.71
CA ARG A 30 1.65 3.28 -28.69
C ARG A 30 2.02 3.67 -27.26
N LEU A 31 1.09 3.55 -26.31
CA LEU A 31 1.30 3.87 -24.89
C LEU A 31 2.29 2.89 -24.25
N VAL A 32 2.09 1.61 -24.48
CA VAL A 32 2.94 0.53 -23.95
C VAL A 32 4.36 0.61 -24.54
N ARG A 33 4.48 0.84 -25.85
CA ARG A 33 5.80 1.02 -26.53
C ARG A 33 6.64 2.15 -25.94
N ARG A 34 6.04 3.17 -25.34
CA ARG A 34 6.78 4.25 -24.64
C ARG A 34 7.55 3.78 -23.41
N THR A 35 7.26 2.59 -22.91
CA THR A 35 7.99 1.96 -21.80
C THR A 35 9.13 1.07 -22.27
N HIS A 36 9.21 0.76 -23.58
CA HIS A 36 10.15 -0.20 -24.14
C HIS A 36 11.51 0.43 -24.41
N GLY A 37 12.57 -0.22 -23.97
CA GLY A 37 13.95 -0.01 -24.38
C GLY A 37 14.38 -0.99 -25.48
N ALA A 38 15.65 -0.96 -25.83
CA ALA A 38 16.25 -1.85 -26.84
C ALA A 38 16.26 -3.33 -26.41
N GLU A 39 16.02 -3.60 -25.15
CA GLU A 39 15.97 -4.94 -24.56
C GLU A 39 14.66 -5.68 -24.89
N VAL A 40 13.61 -4.95 -25.24
CA VAL A 40 12.32 -5.56 -25.63
C VAL A 40 12.37 -5.96 -27.10
N LEU A 41 12.33 -7.27 -27.38
CA LEU A 41 12.52 -7.82 -28.73
C LEU A 41 11.21 -8.16 -29.44
N GLY A 42 10.12 -8.33 -28.72
CA GLY A 42 8.84 -8.77 -29.25
C GLY A 42 7.89 -7.64 -29.65
N LYS A 43 6.84 -8.04 -30.38
CA LYS A 43 5.68 -7.17 -30.63
C LYS A 43 4.65 -7.34 -29.52
N ILE A 44 3.96 -6.25 -29.15
CA ILE A 44 2.82 -6.30 -28.21
C ILE A 44 1.69 -7.14 -28.84
N GLY A 45 1.12 -8.06 -28.08
CA GLY A 45 0.02 -8.93 -28.52
C GLY A 45 0.50 -10.29 -29.08
N GLY A 46 1.78 -10.65 -28.91
CA GLY A 46 2.26 -12.03 -29.10
C GLY A 46 1.86 -12.94 -27.94
N PHE A 47 2.22 -14.24 -28.01
CA PHE A 47 1.96 -15.21 -26.94
C PHE A 47 2.76 -14.92 -25.65
N GLY A 48 3.84 -14.14 -25.75
CA GLY A 48 4.66 -13.75 -24.60
C GLY A 48 5.51 -12.54 -24.90
N GLY A 49 6.00 -11.88 -23.85
CA GLY A 49 6.97 -10.79 -23.91
C GLY A 49 8.39 -11.35 -24.07
N LEU A 50 9.16 -10.80 -24.99
CA LEU A 50 10.56 -11.17 -25.18
C LEU A 50 11.46 -10.05 -24.67
N PHE A 51 12.34 -10.38 -23.72
CA PHE A 51 13.29 -9.46 -23.11
C PHE A 51 14.71 -9.99 -23.22
N ARG A 52 15.64 -9.17 -23.70
CA ARG A 52 17.05 -9.53 -23.87
C ARG A 52 17.75 -9.54 -22.51
N ALA A 53 18.18 -10.70 -22.05
CA ALA A 53 18.88 -10.88 -20.79
C ALA A 53 20.40 -10.69 -20.95
N GLN A 54 20.83 -9.47 -21.27
CA GLN A 54 22.26 -9.09 -21.32
C GLN A 54 22.59 -8.10 -20.21
N PHE A 55 23.34 -8.53 -19.20
CA PHE A 55 23.71 -7.74 -18.03
C PHE A 55 25.24 -7.61 -17.92
N ARG A 56 25.85 -6.87 -18.85
CA ARG A 56 27.33 -6.71 -18.97
C ARG A 56 27.95 -6.00 -17.75
N ASP A 57 27.14 -5.29 -16.99
CA ASP A 57 27.48 -4.56 -15.76
C ASP A 57 27.43 -5.45 -14.49
N MET A 58 27.09 -6.74 -14.63
CA MET A 58 26.95 -7.70 -13.54
C MET A 58 27.88 -8.90 -13.71
N ARG A 59 28.45 -9.35 -12.61
CA ARG A 59 29.30 -10.55 -12.58
C ARG A 59 28.46 -11.83 -12.50
N GLU A 60 27.40 -11.79 -11.69
CA GLU A 60 26.51 -12.93 -11.44
C GLU A 60 25.09 -12.41 -11.34
N PRO A 61 24.39 -12.19 -12.46
CA PRO A 61 23.03 -11.64 -12.48
C PRO A 61 22.02 -12.63 -11.87
N VAL A 62 21.24 -12.17 -10.90
CA VAL A 62 20.16 -12.91 -10.24
C VAL A 62 18.85 -12.23 -10.56
N LEU A 63 17.89 -12.97 -11.10
CA LEU A 63 16.54 -12.46 -11.32
C LEU A 63 15.78 -12.40 -10.01
N VAL A 64 15.04 -11.31 -9.82
CA VAL A 64 14.18 -11.07 -8.65
C VAL A 64 12.78 -10.80 -9.17
N THR A 65 11.78 -11.45 -8.58
CA THR A 65 10.38 -11.26 -8.97
C THR A 65 9.50 -11.05 -7.76
N SER A 66 8.45 -10.25 -7.93
CA SER A 66 7.34 -10.11 -6.99
C SER A 66 6.03 -10.06 -7.76
N ILE A 67 4.96 -10.52 -7.13
CA ILE A 67 3.59 -10.39 -7.61
C ILE A 67 2.72 -9.84 -6.50
N ASP A 68 1.87 -8.86 -6.84
CA ASP A 68 0.97 -8.25 -5.87
C ASP A 68 -0.32 -7.75 -6.53
N GLY A 69 -1.28 -7.33 -5.71
CA GLY A 69 -2.53 -6.69 -6.10
C GLY A 69 -2.68 -5.29 -5.51
N VAL A 70 -3.76 -4.61 -5.88
CA VAL A 70 -4.11 -3.30 -5.30
C VAL A 70 -5.01 -3.45 -4.06
N GLY A 71 -5.76 -4.54 -4.00
CA GLY A 71 -6.67 -4.82 -2.92
C GLY A 71 -7.86 -3.85 -2.84
N THR A 72 -8.41 -3.65 -1.65
CA THR A 72 -9.69 -2.93 -1.47
C THR A 72 -9.61 -1.41 -1.67
N LYS A 73 -8.43 -0.85 -2.00
CA LYS A 73 -8.29 0.51 -2.54
C LYS A 73 -9.08 0.69 -3.84
N LEU A 74 -9.25 -0.39 -4.62
CA LEU A 74 -10.07 -0.39 -5.84
C LEU A 74 -11.50 0.12 -5.60
N LYS A 75 -12.09 -0.17 -4.42
CA LYS A 75 -13.42 0.34 -4.06
C LYS A 75 -13.50 1.87 -4.02
N ILE A 76 -12.38 2.53 -3.70
CA ILE A 76 -12.31 4.00 -3.75
C ILE A 76 -12.19 4.47 -5.21
N ALA A 77 -11.41 3.77 -6.04
CA ALA A 77 -11.31 4.08 -7.47
C ALA A 77 -12.67 3.97 -8.17
N PHE A 78 -13.46 2.93 -7.85
CA PHE A 78 -14.83 2.77 -8.35
C PHE A 78 -15.73 3.93 -7.90
N ALA A 79 -15.74 4.25 -6.61
CA ALA A 79 -16.57 5.33 -6.06
C ALA A 79 -16.21 6.72 -6.62
N MET A 80 -14.94 6.94 -6.98
CA MET A 80 -14.42 8.19 -7.56
C MET A 80 -14.44 8.20 -9.09
N ASN A 81 -14.75 7.07 -9.74
CA ASN A 81 -14.60 6.87 -11.19
C ASN A 81 -13.23 7.33 -11.71
N LYS A 82 -12.16 7.00 -10.95
CA LYS A 82 -10.77 7.39 -11.22
C LYS A 82 -9.85 6.18 -11.06
N HIS A 83 -9.29 5.72 -12.18
CA HIS A 83 -8.64 4.41 -12.29
C HIS A 83 -7.14 4.48 -12.63
N ASP A 84 -6.64 5.64 -13.10
CA ASP A 84 -5.22 5.83 -13.44
C ASP A 84 -4.28 5.77 -12.23
N THR A 85 -4.78 6.09 -11.04
CA THR A 85 -4.00 6.04 -9.79
C THR A 85 -3.70 4.62 -9.37
N VAL A 86 -4.71 3.73 -9.41
CA VAL A 86 -4.57 2.34 -8.96
C VAL A 86 -3.72 1.50 -9.92
N GLY A 87 -3.70 1.85 -11.22
CA GLY A 87 -2.73 1.28 -12.15
C GLY A 87 -1.29 1.62 -11.76
N ALA A 88 -1.02 2.87 -11.40
CA ALA A 88 0.30 3.27 -10.92
C ALA A 88 0.64 2.66 -9.54
N ASP A 89 -0.34 2.50 -8.65
CA ASP A 89 -0.17 1.84 -7.36
C ASP A 89 0.40 0.43 -7.53
N LEU A 90 -0.19 -0.36 -8.43
CA LEU A 90 0.22 -1.74 -8.66
C LEU A 90 1.68 -1.86 -9.07
N VAL A 91 2.11 -1.06 -10.05
CA VAL A 91 3.50 -1.06 -10.50
C VAL A 91 4.45 -0.61 -9.41
N ASN A 92 4.13 0.50 -8.71
CA ASN A 92 5.00 1.05 -7.67
C ASN A 92 5.14 0.10 -6.47
N HIS A 93 4.06 -0.61 -6.11
CA HIS A 93 4.10 -1.63 -5.06
C HIS A 93 5.11 -2.72 -5.43
N CYS A 94 4.91 -3.38 -6.56
CA CYS A 94 5.80 -4.46 -7.01
C CYS A 94 7.25 -4.01 -7.20
N VAL A 95 7.48 -2.80 -7.74
CA VAL A 95 8.82 -2.22 -7.91
C VAL A 95 9.52 -2.03 -6.57
N ASN A 96 8.81 -1.54 -5.54
CA ASN A 96 9.38 -1.36 -4.20
C ASN A 96 9.78 -2.68 -3.55
N ASP A 97 9.03 -3.76 -3.79
CA ASP A 97 9.34 -5.07 -3.24
C ASP A 97 10.69 -5.59 -3.76
N ILE A 98 10.89 -5.55 -5.06
CA ILE A 98 12.18 -5.99 -5.62
C ILE A 98 13.32 -5.02 -5.31
N ALA A 99 13.02 -3.72 -5.20
CA ALA A 99 14.01 -2.72 -4.77
C ALA A 99 14.49 -2.95 -3.35
N ALA A 100 13.65 -3.52 -2.47
CA ALA A 100 14.05 -3.91 -1.12
C ALA A 100 15.15 -4.98 -1.10
N LEU A 101 15.28 -5.75 -2.17
CA LEU A 101 16.36 -6.73 -2.37
C LEU A 101 17.56 -6.16 -3.16
N GLY A 102 17.54 -4.86 -3.50
CA GLY A 102 18.59 -4.20 -4.27
C GLY A 102 18.48 -4.40 -5.79
N ALA A 103 17.36 -4.97 -6.27
CA ALA A 103 17.15 -5.22 -7.67
C ALA A 103 16.70 -3.96 -8.43
N ARG A 104 17.19 -3.80 -9.69
CA ARG A 104 16.60 -2.86 -10.64
C ARG A 104 15.50 -3.54 -11.44
N PRO A 105 14.38 -2.87 -11.70
CA PRO A 105 13.28 -3.45 -12.47
C PRO A 105 13.69 -3.61 -13.95
N LEU A 106 13.17 -4.66 -14.59
CA LEU A 106 13.37 -4.95 -16.01
C LEU A 106 12.06 -4.81 -16.79
N PHE A 107 11.07 -5.58 -16.40
CA PHE A 107 9.76 -5.57 -17.05
C PHE A 107 8.62 -5.92 -16.09
N PHE A 108 7.44 -5.51 -16.49
CA PHE A 108 6.19 -5.69 -15.75
C PHE A 108 5.16 -6.39 -16.64
N LEU A 109 4.35 -7.23 -16.01
CA LEU A 109 3.20 -7.93 -16.58
C LEU A 109 1.98 -7.62 -15.72
N ASP A 110 0.85 -7.27 -16.35
CA ASP A 110 -0.40 -6.98 -15.65
C ASP A 110 -1.48 -8.03 -15.91
N TYR A 111 -2.37 -8.18 -14.93
CA TYR A 111 -3.61 -8.91 -15.06
C TYR A 111 -4.78 -8.00 -14.67
N ILE A 112 -5.78 -7.93 -15.55
CA ILE A 112 -7.04 -7.21 -15.32
C ILE A 112 -8.18 -8.21 -15.44
N GLY A 113 -8.77 -8.61 -14.31
CA GLY A 113 -10.00 -9.41 -14.27
C GLY A 113 -11.21 -8.51 -14.05
N CYS A 114 -12.22 -8.53 -14.92
CA CYS A 114 -13.39 -7.66 -14.82
C CYS A 114 -14.69 -8.40 -15.19
N GLU A 115 -15.83 -7.86 -14.71
CA GLU A 115 -17.13 -8.36 -15.15
C GLU A 115 -17.31 -8.08 -16.64
N LYS A 116 -17.08 -6.84 -17.06
CA LYS A 116 -17.15 -6.39 -18.43
C LYS A 116 -16.10 -5.32 -18.69
N LEU A 117 -15.44 -5.40 -19.83
CA LEU A 117 -14.42 -4.44 -20.21
C LEU A 117 -15.04 -3.11 -20.60
N GLU A 118 -14.70 -2.06 -19.85
CA GLU A 118 -15.09 -0.67 -20.16
C GLU A 118 -13.88 0.08 -20.73
N ALA A 119 -14.01 0.59 -21.96
CA ALA A 119 -12.92 1.23 -22.69
C ALA A 119 -12.22 2.33 -21.91
N ARG A 120 -13.00 3.21 -21.25
CA ARG A 120 -12.48 4.34 -20.47
C ARG A 120 -11.69 3.88 -19.23
N VAL A 121 -12.19 2.86 -18.53
CA VAL A 121 -11.54 2.30 -17.34
C VAL A 121 -10.22 1.65 -17.76
N PHE A 122 -10.26 0.83 -18.80
CA PHE A 122 -9.09 0.16 -19.35
C PHE A 122 -7.99 1.15 -19.78
N ASP A 123 -8.36 2.20 -20.51
CA ASP A 123 -7.42 3.25 -20.92
C ASP A 123 -6.77 3.94 -19.72
N GLN A 124 -7.54 4.32 -18.71
CA GLN A 124 -7.00 4.91 -17.47
C GLN A 124 -6.03 3.97 -16.74
N LEU A 125 -6.36 2.69 -16.61
CA LEU A 125 -5.49 1.70 -15.97
C LEU A 125 -4.15 1.60 -16.70
N LEU A 126 -4.19 1.46 -18.03
CA LEU A 126 -2.99 1.38 -18.87
C LEU A 126 -2.15 2.65 -18.82
N HIS A 127 -2.78 3.82 -18.75
CA HIS A 127 -2.08 5.08 -18.51
C HIS A 127 -1.35 5.07 -17.16
N GLY A 128 -1.99 4.55 -16.09
CA GLY A 128 -1.38 4.37 -14.78
C GLY A 128 -0.16 3.45 -14.83
N PHE A 129 -0.32 2.25 -15.40
CA PHE A 129 0.76 1.28 -15.57
C PHE A 129 1.93 1.87 -16.36
N SER A 130 1.66 2.43 -17.54
CA SER A 130 2.71 2.98 -18.42
C SER A 130 3.48 4.12 -17.75
N ARG A 131 2.78 5.04 -17.07
CA ARG A 131 3.42 6.14 -16.33
C ARG A 131 4.36 5.63 -15.25
N ALA A 132 3.90 4.67 -14.45
CA ALA A 132 4.68 4.11 -13.35
C ALA A 132 5.86 3.25 -13.86
N CYS A 133 5.66 2.41 -14.88
CA CYS A 133 6.73 1.65 -15.53
C CYS A 133 7.83 2.56 -16.07
N ARG A 134 7.46 3.65 -16.76
CA ARG A 134 8.43 4.64 -17.25
C ARG A 134 9.20 5.30 -16.12
N SER A 135 8.50 5.69 -15.04
CA SER A 135 9.14 6.28 -13.85
C SER A 135 10.09 5.32 -13.15
N ALA A 136 9.80 4.03 -13.18
CA ALA A 136 10.64 2.98 -12.62
C ALA A 136 11.76 2.50 -13.56
N GLY A 137 11.73 2.90 -14.84
CA GLY A 137 12.68 2.43 -15.83
C GLY A 137 12.49 0.97 -16.22
N CYS A 138 11.23 0.46 -16.22
CA CYS A 138 10.90 -0.89 -16.64
C CYS A 138 9.90 -0.91 -17.81
N ALA A 139 9.91 -1.99 -18.59
CA ALA A 139 9.04 -2.17 -19.74
C ALA A 139 7.73 -2.85 -19.32
N LEU A 140 6.58 -2.33 -19.75
CA LEU A 140 5.33 -3.07 -19.74
C LEU A 140 5.32 -3.95 -21.01
N ILE A 141 5.60 -5.26 -20.88
CA ILE A 141 5.83 -6.13 -22.04
C ILE A 141 4.69 -7.06 -22.39
N GLY A 142 3.68 -7.15 -21.52
CA GLY A 142 2.53 -8.03 -21.72
C GLY A 142 1.61 -7.97 -20.53
N GLY A 143 0.55 -8.75 -20.61
CA GLY A 143 -0.45 -8.89 -19.58
C GLY A 143 -1.67 -9.65 -20.10
N GLU A 144 -2.67 -9.83 -19.25
CA GLU A 144 -3.92 -10.49 -19.57
C GLU A 144 -5.11 -9.63 -19.15
N THR A 145 -6.15 -9.63 -19.98
CA THR A 145 -7.41 -8.96 -19.68
C THR A 145 -8.54 -9.95 -19.87
N ALA A 146 -9.12 -10.39 -18.76
CA ALA A 146 -10.18 -11.39 -18.73
C ALA A 146 -11.54 -10.76 -18.40
N GLN A 147 -12.51 -10.93 -19.29
CA GLN A 147 -13.91 -10.62 -19.02
C GLN A 147 -14.59 -11.85 -18.42
N MET A 148 -15.04 -11.75 -17.18
CA MET A 148 -15.58 -12.87 -16.40
C MET A 148 -16.96 -12.48 -15.82
N PRO A 149 -18.02 -12.47 -16.65
CA PRO A 149 -19.37 -12.18 -16.20
C PRO A 149 -19.81 -13.12 -15.07
N GLY A 150 -20.37 -12.58 -14.00
CA GLY A 150 -20.81 -13.33 -12.83
C GLY A 150 -19.75 -13.54 -11.74
N MET A 151 -18.45 -13.35 -12.02
CA MET A 151 -17.39 -13.39 -11.01
C MET A 151 -17.19 -12.05 -10.30
N TYR A 152 -17.29 -10.96 -11.02
CA TYR A 152 -17.21 -9.60 -10.49
C TYR A 152 -18.58 -8.92 -10.53
N ARG A 153 -18.79 -7.96 -9.63
CA ARG A 153 -19.96 -7.10 -9.69
C ARG A 153 -19.85 -6.16 -10.90
N LYS A 154 -21.00 -5.71 -11.41
CA LYS A 154 -21.05 -4.75 -12.52
C LYS A 154 -20.19 -3.52 -12.23
N GLY A 155 -19.29 -3.20 -13.18
CA GLY A 155 -18.36 -2.07 -13.07
C GLY A 155 -17.16 -2.31 -12.15
N GLU A 156 -16.99 -3.49 -11.58
CA GLU A 156 -15.84 -3.85 -10.75
C GLU A 156 -14.83 -4.69 -11.53
N TYR A 157 -13.58 -4.57 -11.12
CA TYR A 157 -12.43 -5.33 -11.62
C TYR A 157 -11.45 -5.62 -10.49
N ASP A 158 -10.57 -6.57 -10.71
CA ASP A 158 -9.38 -6.79 -9.89
C ASP A 158 -8.11 -6.63 -10.72
N LEU A 159 -7.02 -6.32 -10.04
CA LEU A 159 -5.71 -6.07 -10.63
C LEU A 159 -4.66 -6.90 -9.90
N ALA A 160 -3.85 -7.62 -10.68
CA ALA A 160 -2.62 -8.20 -10.21
C ALA A 160 -1.48 -7.84 -11.16
N GLY A 161 -0.25 -7.76 -10.64
CA GLY A 161 0.91 -7.43 -11.44
C GLY A 161 2.14 -8.21 -11.02
N CYS A 162 2.92 -8.62 -11.99
CA CYS A 162 4.19 -9.30 -11.79
C CYS A 162 5.32 -8.42 -12.30
N ILE A 163 6.29 -8.13 -11.43
CA ILE A 163 7.54 -7.46 -11.76
C ILE A 163 8.68 -8.47 -11.84
N VAL A 164 9.52 -8.32 -12.83
CA VAL A 164 10.82 -9.01 -12.89
C VAL A 164 11.92 -7.97 -12.91
N GLY A 165 12.89 -8.14 -12.04
CA GLY A 165 14.09 -7.32 -11.92
C GLY A 165 15.36 -8.15 -11.90
N VAL A 166 16.49 -7.49 -11.79
CA VAL A 166 17.79 -8.14 -11.71
C VAL A 166 18.68 -7.44 -10.68
N VAL A 167 19.48 -8.22 -9.97
CA VAL A 167 20.53 -7.75 -9.07
C VAL A 167 21.79 -8.58 -9.28
N ASP A 168 22.95 -7.95 -9.17
CA ASP A 168 24.23 -8.67 -9.10
C ASP A 168 24.34 -9.39 -7.76
N ARG A 169 24.60 -10.69 -7.72
CA ARG A 169 24.59 -11.51 -6.50
C ARG A 169 25.33 -10.88 -5.31
N PRO A 170 26.55 -10.30 -5.48
CA PRO A 170 27.25 -9.64 -4.37
C PRO A 170 26.58 -8.38 -3.84
N LYS A 171 25.60 -7.82 -4.60
CA LYS A 171 24.88 -6.57 -4.26
C LYS A 171 23.47 -6.83 -3.69
N ILE A 172 23.10 -8.10 -3.48
CA ILE A 172 21.81 -8.44 -2.86
C ILE A 172 21.75 -7.84 -1.45
N ILE A 173 20.62 -7.18 -1.15
CA ILE A 173 20.31 -6.63 0.17
C ILE A 173 19.45 -7.66 0.91
N ASP A 174 20.04 -8.42 1.83
CA ASP A 174 19.40 -9.53 2.53
C ASP A 174 19.43 -9.41 4.06
N GLY A 175 19.89 -8.29 4.57
CA GLY A 175 19.96 -8.03 6.02
C GLY A 175 21.11 -8.67 6.77
N ARG A 176 21.83 -9.64 6.18
CA ARG A 176 22.91 -10.39 6.89
C ARG A 176 24.05 -9.50 7.43
N LYS A 177 24.22 -8.29 6.87
CA LYS A 177 25.23 -7.31 7.29
C LYS A 177 24.76 -6.36 8.39
N ILE A 178 23.49 -6.44 8.78
CA ILE A 178 22.95 -5.64 9.90
C ILE A 178 23.60 -6.11 11.20
N LYS A 179 23.98 -5.16 12.06
CA LYS A 179 24.59 -5.44 13.34
C LYS A 179 24.18 -4.40 14.38
N PRO A 180 24.30 -4.70 15.67
CA PRO A 180 24.10 -3.72 16.74
C PRO A 180 24.90 -2.44 16.51
N GLY A 181 24.30 -1.28 16.78
CA GLY A 181 24.84 0.03 16.52
C GLY A 181 24.52 0.60 15.14
N ASP A 182 23.89 -0.17 14.23
CA ASP A 182 23.44 0.36 12.95
C ASP A 182 22.25 1.31 13.13
N THR A 183 22.13 2.28 12.23
CA THR A 183 21.08 3.30 12.24
C THR A 183 19.90 2.85 11.37
N ILE A 184 18.69 3.07 11.85
CA ILE A 184 17.44 2.82 11.12
C ILE A 184 16.93 4.14 10.55
N LEU A 185 16.77 4.19 9.22
CA LEU A 185 16.28 5.34 8.48
C LEU A 185 14.89 5.06 7.92
N GLY A 186 13.92 5.94 8.20
CA GLY A 186 12.57 5.86 7.65
C GLY A 186 12.37 6.82 6.48
N LEU A 187 11.91 6.29 5.35
CA LEU A 187 11.54 7.06 4.17
C LEU A 187 10.05 7.40 4.25
N PRO A 188 9.67 8.68 4.17
CA PRO A 188 8.27 9.09 4.34
C PRO A 188 7.36 8.48 3.27
N SER A 189 6.20 7.95 3.70
CA SER A 189 5.07 7.65 2.83
C SER A 189 4.30 8.93 2.46
N ASN A 190 3.39 8.83 1.49
CA ASN A 190 2.49 9.93 1.12
C ASN A 190 1.01 9.59 1.41
N GLY A 191 0.75 8.68 2.33
CA GLY A 191 -0.57 8.21 2.72
C GLY A 191 -0.55 6.72 3.04
N LEU A 192 -1.71 6.07 2.91
CA LEU A 192 -1.88 4.65 3.22
C LEU A 192 -1.11 3.71 2.27
N HIS A 193 -0.73 4.20 1.10
CA HIS A 193 -0.21 3.40 -0.01
C HIS A 193 -1.29 2.43 -0.55
N THR A 194 -1.16 1.12 -0.32
CA THR A 194 -2.10 0.09 -0.79
C THR A 194 -2.60 -0.83 0.33
N ASN A 195 -2.23 -0.56 1.59
CA ASN A 195 -2.56 -1.42 2.73
C ASN A 195 -3.48 -0.74 3.75
N GLY A 196 -4.23 -1.55 4.52
CA GLY A 196 -5.15 -1.07 5.55
C GLY A 196 -6.47 -0.49 5.03
N TYR A 197 -6.78 -0.62 3.74
CA TYR A 197 -7.95 0.00 3.10
C TYR A 197 -9.29 -0.56 3.60
N SER A 198 -9.37 -1.84 3.96
CA SER A 198 -10.60 -2.41 4.52
C SER A 198 -10.99 -1.70 5.81
N LEU A 199 -10.04 -1.52 6.72
CA LEU A 199 -10.25 -0.81 7.99
C LEU A 199 -10.49 0.70 7.75
N ALA A 200 -9.69 1.34 6.90
CA ALA A 200 -9.85 2.77 6.60
C ALA A 200 -11.25 3.08 6.00
N ARG A 201 -11.75 2.23 5.09
CA ARG A 201 -13.09 2.36 4.51
C ARG A 201 -14.18 2.15 5.56
N LYS A 202 -14.07 1.12 6.39
CA LYS A 202 -15.01 0.85 7.48
C LYS A 202 -15.11 2.06 8.42
N ILE A 203 -13.97 2.67 8.78
CA ILE A 203 -13.95 3.85 9.66
C ILE A 203 -14.53 5.08 8.97
N LEU A 204 -13.99 5.46 7.81
CA LEU A 204 -14.32 6.74 7.18
C LEU A 204 -15.71 6.73 6.55
N LEU A 205 -16.05 5.67 5.80
CA LEU A 205 -17.28 5.64 5.00
C LEU A 205 -18.48 5.09 5.78
N GLU A 206 -18.27 4.03 6.58
CA GLU A 206 -19.37 3.37 7.28
C GLU A 206 -19.60 4.02 8.65
N LYS A 207 -18.56 4.08 9.51
CA LYS A 207 -18.69 4.59 10.87
C LYS A 207 -18.84 6.12 10.93
N MET A 208 -17.93 6.86 10.27
CA MET A 208 -18.00 8.33 10.22
C MET A 208 -19.02 8.83 9.19
N ARG A 209 -19.60 7.93 8.37
CA ARG A 209 -20.59 8.24 7.31
C ARG A 209 -20.13 9.32 6.33
N LEU A 210 -18.82 9.43 6.11
CA LEU A 210 -18.26 10.34 5.12
C LEU A 210 -18.44 9.76 3.71
N LYS A 211 -18.73 10.63 2.74
CA LYS A 211 -18.70 10.29 1.31
C LYS A 211 -17.27 10.46 0.80
N VAL A 212 -16.90 9.81 -0.31
CA VAL A 212 -15.59 10.03 -0.96
C VAL A 212 -15.37 11.50 -1.35
N SER A 213 -16.45 12.24 -1.61
CA SER A 213 -16.45 13.69 -1.90
C SER A 213 -16.40 14.58 -0.65
N SER A 214 -16.62 14.02 0.56
CA SER A 214 -16.56 14.80 1.80
C SER A 214 -15.13 15.25 2.08
N ARG A 215 -14.94 16.46 2.61
CA ARG A 215 -13.64 16.91 3.10
C ARG A 215 -13.19 16.07 4.29
N LEU A 216 -11.93 15.65 4.26
CA LEU A 216 -11.33 14.95 5.39
C LEU A 216 -11.11 15.96 6.55
N PRO A 217 -11.47 15.64 7.80
CA PRO A 217 -11.27 16.53 8.95
C PRO A 217 -9.85 17.07 9.02
N ARG A 218 -9.69 18.38 9.19
CA ARG A 218 -8.40 19.09 9.27
C ARG A 218 -7.51 18.93 8.01
N SER A 219 -8.10 18.68 6.85
CA SER A 219 -7.41 18.58 5.57
C SER A 219 -8.11 19.45 4.51
N THR A 220 -7.36 19.85 3.50
CA THR A 220 -7.91 20.49 2.29
C THR A 220 -8.42 19.45 1.27
N LEU A 221 -8.02 18.18 1.43
CA LEU A 221 -8.37 17.08 0.55
C LEU A 221 -9.70 16.45 0.93
N THR A 222 -10.38 15.90 -0.06
CA THR A 222 -11.51 14.99 0.16
C THR A 222 -11.01 13.62 0.62
N VAL A 223 -11.93 12.81 1.17
CA VAL A 223 -11.65 11.41 1.55
C VAL A 223 -11.13 10.62 0.34
N GLY A 224 -11.76 10.78 -0.82
CA GLY A 224 -11.35 10.10 -2.05
C GLY A 224 -9.97 10.52 -2.54
N GLU A 225 -9.67 11.82 -2.54
CA GLU A 225 -8.35 12.34 -2.93
C GLU A 225 -7.24 11.82 -2.01
N GLU A 226 -7.45 11.82 -0.69
CA GLU A 226 -6.46 11.29 0.26
C GLU A 226 -6.26 9.78 0.05
N LEU A 227 -7.35 9.01 -0.09
CA LEU A 227 -7.28 7.57 -0.25
C LEU A 227 -6.79 7.12 -1.64
N LEU A 228 -6.91 7.96 -2.68
CA LEU A 228 -6.35 7.68 -4.02
C LEU A 228 -4.94 8.22 -4.24
N ARG A 229 -4.27 8.74 -3.22
CA ARG A 229 -2.85 9.08 -3.35
C ARG A 229 -2.07 7.87 -3.84
N VAL A 230 -1.31 8.09 -4.92
CA VAL A 230 -0.53 7.01 -5.55
C VAL A 230 0.56 6.53 -4.61
N HIS A 231 0.71 5.24 -4.48
CA HIS A 231 1.79 4.56 -3.75
C HIS A 231 3.14 5.09 -4.23
N LYS A 232 3.96 5.55 -3.31
CA LYS A 232 5.24 6.19 -3.63
C LYS A 232 6.25 5.16 -4.12
N ASN A 233 6.89 5.44 -5.26
CA ASN A 233 8.01 4.67 -5.76
C ASN A 233 9.31 5.15 -5.10
N TYR A 234 10.02 4.28 -4.40
CA TYR A 234 11.30 4.57 -3.73
C TYR A 234 12.51 4.20 -4.57
N GLN A 235 12.35 3.37 -5.58
CA GLN A 235 13.45 2.87 -6.42
C GLN A 235 14.35 3.97 -6.98
N PRO A 236 13.84 5.12 -7.52
CA PRO A 236 14.71 6.17 -8.06
C PRO A 236 15.60 6.85 -7.03
N LEU A 237 15.21 6.82 -5.74
CA LEU A 237 16.05 7.33 -4.64
C LEU A 237 17.05 6.27 -4.21
N LEU A 238 16.61 5.02 -4.07
CA LEU A 238 17.46 3.90 -3.69
C LEU A 238 18.59 3.66 -4.68
N ALA A 239 18.33 3.81 -5.98
CA ALA A 239 19.33 3.68 -7.04
C ALA A 239 20.49 4.72 -6.97
N LYS A 240 20.31 5.81 -6.22
CA LYS A 240 21.36 6.83 -6.02
C LYS A 240 22.30 6.51 -4.87
N VAL A 241 21.96 5.54 -4.03
CA VAL A 241 22.80 5.15 -2.91
C VAL A 241 23.91 4.21 -3.41
N PRO A 242 25.19 4.47 -3.06
CA PRO A 242 26.27 3.58 -3.47
C PRO A 242 26.03 2.12 -3.03
N ALA A 243 26.31 1.20 -3.93
CA ALA A 243 26.14 -0.23 -3.65
C ALA A 243 26.89 -0.67 -2.38
N GLY A 244 26.28 -1.55 -1.58
CA GLY A 244 26.85 -2.06 -0.35
C GLY A 244 26.74 -1.13 0.87
N THR A 245 26.22 0.11 0.71
CA THR A 245 26.00 1.04 1.82
C THR A 245 24.78 0.67 2.65
N ILE A 246 23.69 0.28 1.99
CA ILE A 246 22.47 -0.20 2.65
C ILE A 246 22.66 -1.68 3.00
N LYS A 247 22.45 -2.03 4.25
CA LYS A 247 22.62 -3.40 4.78
C LYS A 247 21.32 -4.17 4.79
N GLY A 248 20.18 -3.48 4.93
CA GLY A 248 18.84 -4.02 4.92
C GLY A 248 17.82 -2.99 4.46
N LEU A 249 16.79 -3.44 3.77
CA LEU A 249 15.63 -2.64 3.36
C LEU A 249 14.35 -3.38 3.71
N ALA A 250 13.35 -2.67 4.19
CA ALA A 250 12.01 -3.20 4.43
C ALA A 250 10.97 -2.29 3.76
N HIS A 251 10.21 -2.82 2.81
CA HIS A 251 9.04 -2.16 2.25
C HIS A 251 7.87 -2.32 3.23
N ILE A 252 7.30 -1.22 3.69
CA ILE A 252 6.25 -1.24 4.72
C ILE A 252 4.88 -1.41 4.06
N THR A 253 4.39 -2.64 4.09
CA THR A 253 3.14 -3.12 3.50
C THR A 253 2.21 -3.68 4.59
N GLY A 254 1.41 -4.70 4.29
CA GLY A 254 0.61 -5.43 5.29
C GLY A 254 1.49 -5.99 6.40
N GLY A 255 1.07 -5.86 7.65
CA GLY A 255 1.91 -6.13 8.82
C GLY A 255 2.66 -4.90 9.35
N GLY A 256 2.59 -3.74 8.64
CA GLY A 256 3.12 -2.47 9.11
C GLY A 256 4.62 -2.47 9.40
N LEU A 257 5.07 -1.60 10.29
CA LEU A 257 6.48 -1.50 10.68
C LEU A 257 6.95 -2.76 11.44
N THR A 258 6.11 -3.30 12.30
CA THR A 258 6.47 -4.40 13.19
C THR A 258 6.85 -5.65 12.41
N ASP A 259 5.99 -6.13 11.53
CA ASP A 259 6.19 -7.43 10.86
C ASP A 259 7.17 -7.33 9.67
N ASN A 260 7.16 -6.19 8.95
CA ASN A 260 8.03 -6.06 7.78
C ASN A 260 9.51 -5.90 8.15
N LEU A 261 9.84 -5.31 9.29
CA LEU A 261 11.21 -5.24 9.77
C LEU A 261 11.78 -6.62 10.10
N LEU A 262 10.95 -7.53 10.65
CA LEU A 262 11.37 -8.89 10.98
C LEU A 262 11.87 -9.71 9.78
N ARG A 263 11.38 -9.37 8.57
CA ARG A 263 11.77 -10.09 7.34
C ARG A 263 13.24 -9.90 6.96
N VAL A 264 13.88 -8.85 7.48
CA VAL A 264 15.24 -8.47 7.11
C VAL A 264 16.21 -8.48 8.30
N LEU A 265 15.70 -8.57 9.53
CA LEU A 265 16.53 -8.56 10.73
C LEU A 265 17.22 -9.90 10.95
N PRO A 266 18.54 -9.91 11.27
CA PRO A 266 19.22 -11.08 11.81
C PRO A 266 18.61 -11.49 13.16
N LYS A 267 18.62 -12.79 13.45
CA LYS A 267 18.06 -13.36 14.70
C LYS A 267 18.69 -12.82 16.01
N ASN A 268 19.87 -12.25 15.94
CA ASN A 268 20.61 -11.69 17.08
C ASN A 268 20.53 -10.16 17.16
N CYS A 269 19.61 -9.53 16.41
CA CYS A 269 19.43 -8.09 16.36
C CYS A 269 17.96 -7.72 16.59
N ASP A 270 17.71 -6.72 17.42
CA ASP A 270 16.40 -6.09 17.58
C ASP A 270 16.40 -4.72 16.88
N ALA A 271 15.27 -4.34 16.30
CA ALA A 271 15.05 -2.98 15.77
C ALA A 271 14.30 -2.15 16.81
N VAL A 272 14.93 -1.12 17.33
CA VAL A 272 14.33 -0.15 18.25
C VAL A 272 13.86 1.06 17.45
N ILE A 273 12.55 1.28 17.41
CA ILE A 273 11.90 2.35 16.64
C ILE A 273 11.36 3.41 17.59
N GLU A 274 11.88 4.62 17.48
CA GLU A 274 11.48 5.80 18.25
C GLU A 274 10.34 6.53 17.52
N THR A 275 9.10 6.20 17.85
CA THR A 275 7.89 6.66 17.13
C THR A 275 7.71 8.18 17.14
N LYS A 276 8.35 8.89 18.07
CA LYS A 276 8.34 10.37 18.17
C LYS A 276 9.28 11.08 17.19
N ARG A 277 10.13 10.33 16.48
CA ARG A 277 11.12 10.89 15.53
C ARG A 277 10.51 11.43 14.23
N TRP A 278 9.26 11.12 13.94
CA TRP A 278 8.59 11.66 12.77
C TRP A 278 7.16 12.09 13.10
N ARG A 279 6.64 12.99 12.28
CA ARG A 279 5.24 13.40 12.37
C ARG A 279 4.38 12.40 11.62
N VAL A 280 3.51 11.69 12.32
CA VAL A 280 2.50 10.80 11.73
C VAL A 280 1.49 11.63 10.94
N PRO A 281 1.23 11.32 9.65
CA PRO A 281 0.25 12.03 8.83
C PRO A 281 -1.15 12.03 9.44
N GLY A 282 -1.89 13.13 9.19
CA GLY A 282 -3.21 13.35 9.82
C GLY A 282 -4.24 12.26 9.56
N ILE A 283 -4.17 11.60 8.40
CA ILE A 283 -5.07 10.50 8.07
C ILE A 283 -5.00 9.36 9.11
N PHE A 284 -3.80 8.94 9.53
CA PHE A 284 -3.64 7.88 10.53
C PHE A 284 -4.16 8.32 11.91
N GLN A 285 -3.99 9.60 12.27
CA GLN A 285 -4.56 10.13 13.52
C GLN A 285 -6.09 10.13 13.50
N ILE A 286 -6.71 10.42 12.33
CA ILE A 286 -8.15 10.37 12.16
C ILE A 286 -8.63 8.91 12.30
N LEU A 287 -7.97 7.97 11.63
CA LEU A 287 -8.31 6.55 11.70
C LEU A 287 -8.20 6.03 13.13
N GLN A 288 -7.11 6.31 13.83
CA GLN A 288 -6.88 5.88 15.20
C GLN A 288 -7.97 6.37 16.16
N ARG A 289 -8.33 7.66 16.09
CA ARG A 289 -9.33 8.29 16.98
C ARG A 289 -10.74 7.80 16.74
N ASN A 290 -11.07 7.31 15.56
CA ASN A 290 -12.42 6.92 15.17
C ASN A 290 -12.55 5.41 14.92
N GLY A 291 -11.53 4.63 15.23
CA GLY A 291 -11.41 3.25 14.76
C GLY A 291 -12.02 2.18 15.65
N ASN A 292 -12.54 2.50 16.83
CA ASN A 292 -13.22 1.47 17.61
C ASN A 292 -14.47 0.98 16.87
N VAL A 293 -14.35 -0.19 16.30
CA VAL A 293 -15.39 -0.89 15.56
C VAL A 293 -15.94 -1.96 16.47
N ALA A 294 -16.87 -1.60 17.36
CA ALA A 294 -17.68 -2.62 18.04
C ALA A 294 -18.39 -3.44 16.95
N GLU A 295 -18.29 -4.76 17.03
CA GLU A 295 -19.09 -5.66 16.18
C GLU A 295 -20.58 -5.39 16.45
N PRO A 296 -21.44 -5.33 15.41
CA PRO A 296 -22.87 -5.24 15.61
C PRO A 296 -23.35 -6.54 16.28
N GLY A 297 -23.53 -6.53 17.58
CA GLY A 297 -23.99 -7.70 18.36
C GLY A 297 -23.37 -7.89 19.74
N GLU A 298 -22.23 -7.31 20.04
CA GLU A 298 -21.72 -7.30 21.40
C GLU A 298 -22.35 -6.15 22.22
N SER A 299 -23.58 -6.37 22.67
CA SER A 299 -24.13 -5.65 23.79
C SER A 299 -23.26 -5.97 25.01
N ARG A 300 -22.47 -5.02 25.47
CA ARG A 300 -21.73 -5.14 26.73
C ARG A 300 -22.73 -5.47 27.82
N ALA A 301 -22.73 -6.70 28.32
CA ALA A 301 -23.33 -7.03 29.61
C ALA A 301 -22.65 -6.13 30.65
N ALA A 302 -23.39 -5.22 31.23
CA ALA A 302 -22.93 -4.42 32.36
C ALA A 302 -22.37 -5.38 33.42
N PRO A 303 -21.25 -5.06 34.09
CA PRO A 303 -20.77 -5.88 35.18
C PRO A 303 -21.86 -5.96 36.23
N LEU A 304 -22.32 -7.17 36.53
CA LEU A 304 -23.23 -7.44 37.65
C LEU A 304 -22.49 -7.06 38.92
N THR A 305 -22.72 -5.83 39.41
CA THR A 305 -22.38 -5.46 40.78
C THR A 305 -23.21 -6.31 41.70
N ARG A 306 -22.56 -7.28 42.34
CA ARG A 306 -23.15 -8.02 43.50
C ARG A 306 -23.64 -7.01 44.54
N ARG A 307 -24.95 -6.77 44.58
CA ARG A 307 -25.58 -6.11 45.68
C ARG A 307 -25.38 -6.96 46.94
N ARG A 308 -24.45 -6.56 47.78
CA ARG A 308 -24.48 -6.97 49.20
C ARG A 308 -25.66 -6.29 49.84
N GLN A 309 -26.64 -7.07 50.26
CA GLN A 309 -27.64 -6.66 51.24
C GLN A 309 -26.93 -6.44 52.58
N SER A 310 -26.95 -5.22 53.08
CA SER A 310 -26.82 -4.96 54.52
C SER A 310 -27.95 -4.02 54.90
N ARG A 311 -28.67 -4.47 55.90
CA ARG A 311 -29.82 -3.82 56.56
C ARG A 311 -29.38 -2.65 57.45
N GLN A 312 -30.31 -1.66 57.55
CA GLN A 312 -30.62 -0.78 58.70
C GLN A 312 -29.50 0.20 59.14
N GLU A 313 -29.67 1.42 59.52
CA GLU A 313 -30.79 2.21 60.11
C GLU A 313 -30.41 3.71 60.02
N GLY A 314 -31.37 4.57 59.86
CA GLY A 314 -31.65 5.80 60.62
C GLY A 314 -30.77 7.03 60.47
N THR A 315 -31.52 8.07 60.24
CA THR A 315 -31.51 9.44 60.74
C THR A 315 -31.05 10.60 59.86
N GLU A 316 -31.90 11.56 59.88
CA GLU A 316 -31.99 12.89 59.26
C GLU A 316 -30.73 13.75 59.34
N GLY A 317 -30.61 14.66 58.36
CA GLY A 317 -29.71 15.81 58.46
C GLY A 317 -29.67 16.63 57.19
N ALA A 318 -30.39 17.72 57.13
CA ALA A 318 -30.40 18.71 56.05
C ALA A 318 -29.08 19.44 55.90
N GLY A 319 -28.68 19.71 54.65
CA GLY A 319 -27.54 20.56 54.36
C GLY A 319 -27.42 20.85 52.85
N GLN A 320 -28.00 21.96 52.39
CA GLN A 320 -27.82 22.50 51.07
C GLN A 320 -26.35 22.94 50.86
N SER A 321 -25.70 22.49 49.80
CA SER A 321 -24.67 23.26 49.10
C SER A 321 -24.57 22.82 47.65
N GLY A 322 -24.95 23.74 46.76
CA GLY A 322 -24.87 23.57 45.32
C GLY A 322 -23.43 23.32 44.90
N ARG A 323 -23.14 22.16 44.30
CA ARG A 323 -21.96 21.92 43.50
C ARG A 323 -22.40 21.84 42.04
N LEU A 324 -21.88 22.78 41.27
CA LEU A 324 -21.90 22.77 39.81
C LEU A 324 -21.46 21.41 39.30
N ILE A 325 -22.40 20.71 38.68
CA ILE A 325 -22.09 19.48 37.93
C ILE A 325 -21.35 19.94 36.68
N GLN A 326 -20.02 19.85 36.72
CA GLN A 326 -19.24 19.85 35.51
C GLN A 326 -19.65 18.60 34.73
N SER A 327 -20.31 18.82 33.60
CA SER A 327 -20.65 17.75 32.67
C SER A 327 -19.33 17.13 32.18
N ALA A 328 -19.00 15.96 32.72
CA ALA A 328 -17.98 15.10 32.17
C ALA A 328 -18.37 14.77 30.73
N ALA A 329 -17.51 15.13 29.76
CA ALA A 329 -17.65 14.69 28.40
C ALA A 329 -17.76 13.15 28.38
N PRO A 330 -18.54 12.54 27.48
CA PRO A 330 -18.71 11.10 27.44
C PRO A 330 -17.36 10.41 27.22
N SER A 331 -16.83 9.85 28.30
CA SER A 331 -15.67 8.98 28.33
C SER A 331 -16.03 7.67 27.62
N GLY A 332 -15.59 7.44 26.37
CA GLY A 332 -15.83 6.15 25.76
C GLY A 332 -15.71 6.04 24.26
N VAL A 333 -14.96 6.91 23.57
CA VAL A 333 -14.49 6.58 22.22
C VAL A 333 -13.19 5.80 22.38
N GLU A 334 -13.29 4.47 22.45
CA GLU A 334 -12.10 3.63 22.43
C GLU A 334 -11.38 3.84 21.10
N ARG A 335 -10.13 4.22 21.18
CA ARG A 335 -9.23 4.41 20.02
C ARG A 335 -8.70 3.04 19.61
N ILE A 336 -8.29 2.91 18.34
CA ILE A 336 -7.47 1.76 17.97
C ILE A 336 -6.19 1.81 18.79
N ASP A 337 -5.79 0.65 19.27
CA ASP A 337 -4.53 0.50 20.01
C ASP A 337 -3.35 1.02 19.14
N PRO A 338 -2.42 1.80 19.73
CA PRO A 338 -1.25 2.28 19.00
C PRO A 338 -0.44 1.16 18.33
N GLU A 339 -0.25 0.01 18.97
CA GLU A 339 0.50 -1.11 18.41
C GLU A 339 -0.22 -1.69 17.20
N GLU A 340 -1.55 -1.87 17.27
CA GLU A 340 -2.37 -2.31 16.14
C GLU A 340 -2.26 -1.33 14.96
N MET A 341 -2.22 -0.02 15.21
CA MET A 341 -2.01 0.98 14.15
C MET A 341 -0.68 0.76 13.42
N TYR A 342 0.40 0.44 14.12
CA TYR A 342 1.71 0.16 13.53
C TYR A 342 1.81 -1.22 12.88
N GLN A 343 0.88 -2.13 13.15
CA GLN A 343 0.76 -3.42 12.49
C GLN A 343 -0.11 -3.35 11.22
N VAL A 344 -1.14 -2.52 11.21
CA VAL A 344 -2.06 -2.39 10.06
C VAL A 344 -1.57 -1.39 9.02
N PHE A 345 -0.99 -0.27 9.48
CA PHE A 345 -0.65 0.88 8.64
C PHE A 345 0.85 1.18 8.64
N ASN A 346 1.31 1.85 7.59
CA ASN A 346 2.68 2.34 7.49
C ASN A 346 3.00 3.54 8.41
N MET A 347 2.01 4.13 9.04
CA MET A 347 2.10 5.26 9.97
C MET A 347 2.96 6.44 9.50
N GLY A 348 3.08 6.60 8.18
CA GLY A 348 3.86 7.68 7.55
C GLY A 348 5.27 7.28 7.11
N ILE A 349 5.68 6.02 7.31
CA ILE A 349 6.95 5.46 6.85
C ILE A 349 6.66 4.33 5.87
N GLY A 350 7.01 4.49 4.59
CA GLY A 350 6.68 3.50 3.57
C GLY A 350 7.86 2.59 3.19
N MET A 351 9.09 2.97 3.55
CA MET A 351 10.30 2.15 3.36
C MET A 351 11.25 2.42 4.52
N VAL A 352 11.94 1.38 4.98
CA VAL A 352 12.96 1.50 6.03
C VAL A 352 14.29 0.99 5.50
N ALA A 353 15.37 1.71 5.78
CA ALA A 353 16.74 1.33 5.43
C ALA A 353 17.61 1.22 6.69
N MET A 354 18.40 0.15 6.80
CA MET A 354 19.40 -0.05 7.83
C MET A 354 20.79 0.20 7.24
N VAL A 355 21.54 1.08 7.88
CA VAL A 355 22.87 1.51 7.43
C VAL A 355 23.84 1.61 8.60
N SER A 356 25.16 1.63 8.32
CA SER A 356 26.12 1.94 9.39
C SER A 356 25.91 3.36 9.88
N THR A 357 26.15 3.62 11.18
CA THR A 357 26.08 4.98 11.76
C THR A 357 26.97 5.96 11.01
N ARG A 358 28.14 5.50 10.52
CA ARG A 358 29.06 6.29 9.70
C ARG A 358 28.44 6.80 8.40
N ASP A 359 27.60 6.00 7.76
CA ASP A 359 26.99 6.32 6.46
C ASP A 359 25.62 6.98 6.59
N ALA A 360 25.05 6.99 7.81
CA ALA A 360 23.67 7.43 8.07
C ALA A 360 23.37 8.84 7.55
N ALA A 361 24.19 9.84 7.85
CA ALA A 361 23.97 11.22 7.44
C ALA A 361 23.94 11.38 5.91
N LYS A 362 24.88 10.73 5.20
CA LYS A 362 24.96 10.74 3.74
C LYS A 362 23.73 10.06 3.11
N VAL A 363 23.38 8.85 3.59
CA VAL A 363 22.25 8.09 3.05
C VAL A 363 20.93 8.79 3.36
N MET A 364 20.76 9.35 4.55
CA MET A 364 19.60 10.12 4.95
C MET A 364 19.35 11.31 4.02
N SER A 365 20.40 12.03 3.62
CA SER A 365 20.32 13.14 2.65
C SER A 365 19.87 12.65 1.25
N ILE A 366 20.47 11.56 0.73
CA ILE A 366 20.14 10.99 -0.58
C ILE A 366 18.69 10.52 -0.61
N LEU A 367 18.27 9.77 0.42
CA LEU A 367 16.95 9.16 0.49
C LEU A 367 15.85 10.13 0.95
N LYS A 368 16.21 11.33 1.38
CA LYS A 368 15.30 12.27 2.07
C LYS A 368 14.58 11.59 3.23
N ALA A 369 15.33 10.74 3.94
CA ALA A 369 14.85 9.94 5.05
C ALA A 369 15.04 10.66 6.40
N LYS A 370 14.46 10.09 7.45
CA LYS A 370 14.70 10.51 8.84
C LYS A 370 15.30 9.34 9.62
N GLN A 371 16.16 9.62 10.56
CA GLN A 371 16.54 8.61 11.53
C GLN A 371 15.34 8.35 12.42
N ILE A 372 14.91 7.09 12.49
CA ILE A 372 13.72 6.67 13.25
C ILE A 372 14.06 5.65 14.33
N GLY A 373 15.34 5.24 14.45
CA GLY A 373 15.73 4.26 15.44
C GLY A 373 17.14 3.74 15.20
N HIS A 374 17.44 2.62 15.84
CA HIS A 374 18.74 1.95 15.78
C HIS A 374 18.59 0.44 15.98
N ILE A 375 19.65 -0.28 15.70
CA ILE A 375 19.74 -1.74 15.91
C ILE A 375 20.47 -2.03 17.21
N GLU A 376 19.91 -2.89 18.03
CA GLU A 376 20.52 -3.40 19.26
C GLU A 376 20.78 -4.90 19.19
N ARG A 377 21.54 -5.43 20.14
CA ARG A 377 21.65 -6.87 20.35
C ARG A 377 20.33 -7.38 20.91
N GLY A 378 19.80 -8.44 20.31
CA GLY A 378 18.48 -8.91 20.71
C GLY A 378 18.17 -10.32 20.22
N SER A 379 16.90 -10.57 19.93
CA SER A 379 16.34 -11.88 19.58
C SER A 379 15.54 -11.87 18.26
N GLY A 380 15.69 -10.85 17.43
CA GLY A 380 14.98 -10.69 16.15
C GLY A 380 13.60 -10.05 16.34
N LYS A 381 13.49 -9.02 17.17
CA LYS A 381 12.22 -8.34 17.47
C LYS A 381 12.22 -6.89 16.99
N THR A 382 11.02 -6.34 16.79
CA THR A 382 10.80 -4.90 16.62
C THR A 382 10.19 -4.34 17.89
N GLN A 383 10.82 -3.30 18.46
CA GLN A 383 10.36 -2.58 19.64
C GLN A 383 9.93 -1.16 19.25
N LEU A 384 8.75 -0.72 19.66
CA LEU A 384 8.24 0.64 19.47
C LEU A 384 8.37 1.44 20.77
N LEU A 385 9.04 2.62 20.73
CA LEU A 385 9.24 3.53 21.86
C LEU A 385 8.51 4.87 21.65
#